data_6e82d6ab630e502c9d212310e9755011
#
_entry.id   6e82d6ab630e502c9d212310e9755011
#
_cell.length_a   1.000
_cell.length_b   1.000
_cell.length_c   1.000
_cell.angle_alpha   90.00
_cell.angle_beta   90.00
_cell.angle_gamma   90.00
#
_symmetry.space_group_name_H-M   'P 1'
#
loop_
_entity.id
_entity.type
_entity.pdbx_description
1 polymer ?
#
loop_
_entity_poly.entity_id
_entity_poly.type
_entity_poly.pdbx_seq_one_letter_code
_entity_poly.pdbx_strand_id
1 'polypeptide(L)'
;DLARIYEEMCAGLAVCAREHTRELDGIAVDTWGVDFGLVARDGSVLANPVHYRDRRNDGMMDEAFKAVPREELYRETGIHFLPFNTVYQLLSLVKSGSPLLEVADSLLMMGDLLAYLLSGKKACEYTNASTTQLLDPHTRTWNEGLITRLGLPRRLLLDPVAPGTVLGPL
;
A
#
# COMPACT_ATOMS: atom_id res chain seq x y z
N ASP A 1 -7.23 -13.52 0.83
CA ASP A 1 -6.85 -14.11 2.13
C ASP A 1 -5.34 -14.02 2.32
N LEU A 2 -4.91 -13.08 3.17
CA LEU A 2 -3.50 -12.78 3.39
C LEU A 2 -2.75 -13.97 4.02
N ALA A 3 -3.37 -14.66 4.97
CA ALA A 3 -2.75 -15.81 5.62
C ALA A 3 -2.44 -16.92 4.60
N ARG A 4 -3.36 -17.18 3.67
CA ARG A 4 -3.17 -18.15 2.61
C ARG A 4 -2.02 -17.75 1.67
N ILE A 5 -1.92 -16.46 1.28
CA ILE A 5 -0.81 -15.99 0.45
C ILE A 5 0.52 -16.22 1.17
N TYR A 6 0.59 -15.88 2.44
CA TYR A 6 1.79 -16.06 3.26
C TYR A 6 2.18 -17.54 3.39
N GLU A 7 1.22 -18.43 3.64
CA GLU A 7 1.46 -19.89 3.68
C GLU A 7 2.05 -20.40 2.36
N GLU A 8 1.50 -19.98 1.21
CA GLU A 8 2.00 -20.39 -0.11
C GLU A 8 3.41 -19.83 -0.40
N MET A 9 3.70 -18.61 0.07
CA MET A 9 5.05 -18.04 -0.02
C MET A 9 6.05 -18.88 0.81
N CYS A 10 5.72 -19.22 2.05
CA CYS A 10 6.55 -20.05 2.90
C CYS A 10 6.74 -21.47 2.32
N ALA A 11 5.68 -22.04 1.76
CA ALA A 11 5.75 -23.35 1.08
C ALA A 11 6.68 -23.31 -0.14
N GLY A 12 6.60 -22.22 -0.94
CA GLY A 12 7.50 -22.00 -2.07
C GLY A 12 8.97 -21.90 -1.66
N LEU A 13 9.26 -21.14 -0.60
CA LEU A 13 10.61 -21.04 -0.04
C LEU A 13 11.12 -22.39 0.48
N ALA A 14 10.26 -23.18 1.14
CA ALA A 14 10.62 -24.53 1.60
C ALA A 14 10.92 -25.48 0.44
N VAL A 15 10.20 -25.40 -0.68
CA VAL A 15 10.49 -26.13 -1.91
C VAL A 15 11.85 -25.71 -2.47
N CYS A 16 12.12 -24.41 -2.56
CA CYS A 16 13.40 -23.90 -3.01
C CYS A 16 14.57 -24.43 -2.17
N ALA A 17 14.43 -24.38 -0.83
CA ALA A 17 15.44 -24.86 0.09
C ALA A 17 15.69 -26.37 0.00
N ARG A 18 14.67 -27.17 -0.33
CA ARG A 18 14.76 -28.63 -0.45
C ARG A 18 15.33 -29.07 -1.80
N GLU A 19 14.94 -28.41 -2.90
CA GLU A 19 15.18 -28.89 -4.26
C GLU A 19 16.34 -28.18 -4.97
N HIS A 20 16.69 -26.96 -4.53
CA HIS A 20 17.71 -26.15 -5.17
C HIS A 20 18.85 -25.76 -4.24
N THR A 21 18.60 -24.84 -3.30
CA THR A 21 19.62 -24.33 -2.37
C THR A 21 19.01 -23.90 -1.06
N ARG A 22 19.77 -24.07 0.04
CA ARG A 22 19.41 -23.51 1.37
C ARG A 22 20.00 -22.12 1.60
N GLU A 23 20.95 -21.73 0.76
CA GLU A 23 21.61 -20.43 0.85
C GLU A 23 21.08 -19.56 -0.30
N LEU A 24 20.29 -18.54 0.04
CA LEU A 24 19.77 -17.55 -0.86
C LEU A 24 20.51 -16.24 -0.64
N ASP A 25 21.00 -15.62 -1.73
CA ASP A 25 21.64 -14.31 -1.66
C ASP A 25 20.65 -13.18 -1.40
N GLY A 26 19.38 -13.40 -1.70
CA GLY A 26 18.30 -12.44 -1.45
C GLY A 26 16.94 -12.94 -1.88
N ILE A 27 15.92 -12.29 -1.34
CA ILE A 27 14.52 -12.48 -1.71
C ILE A 27 13.92 -11.12 -2.01
N ALA A 28 13.15 -11.01 -3.09
CA ALA A 28 12.34 -9.86 -3.41
C ALA A 28 10.88 -10.27 -3.58
N VAL A 29 9.98 -9.34 -3.29
CA VAL A 29 8.53 -9.55 -3.43
C VAL A 29 8.03 -8.70 -4.59
N ASP A 30 7.34 -9.33 -5.52
CA ASP A 30 6.60 -8.69 -6.60
C ASP A 30 5.11 -9.00 -6.48
N THR A 31 4.26 -7.99 -6.66
CA THR A 31 2.81 -8.10 -6.51
C THR A 31 2.07 -7.17 -7.47
N TRP A 32 0.75 -7.04 -7.26
CA TRP A 32 -0.07 -6.01 -7.91
C TRP A 32 -0.08 -4.72 -7.09
N GLY A 33 -0.35 -3.60 -7.75
CA GLY A 33 -0.48 -2.28 -7.11
C GLY A 33 -1.86 -2.06 -6.48
N VAL A 34 -2.06 -0.89 -5.96
CA VAL A 34 -3.26 -0.24 -5.44
C VAL A 34 -3.86 -0.80 -4.15
N ASP A 35 -3.77 -2.09 -3.89
CA ASP A 35 -4.26 -2.69 -2.64
C ASP A 35 -3.26 -2.53 -1.50
N PHE A 36 -3.77 -2.47 -0.29
CA PHE A 36 -2.98 -2.25 0.92
C PHE A 36 -3.58 -2.98 2.13
N GLY A 37 -2.75 -3.19 3.13
CA GLY A 37 -3.16 -3.59 4.47
C GLY A 37 -2.82 -2.51 5.50
N LEU A 38 -3.53 -2.53 6.62
CA LEU A 38 -3.30 -1.66 7.76
C LEU A 38 -2.61 -2.46 8.88
N VAL A 39 -1.57 -1.87 9.46
CA VAL A 39 -0.77 -2.48 10.51
C VAL A 39 -0.83 -1.61 11.75
N ALA A 40 -1.07 -2.21 12.90
CA ALA A 40 -1.08 -1.55 14.19
C ALA A 40 0.34 -1.25 14.71
N ARG A 41 0.41 -0.48 15.79
CA ARG A 41 1.69 -0.11 16.42
C ARG A 41 2.47 -1.33 16.94
N ASP A 42 1.77 -2.35 17.41
CA ASP A 42 2.38 -3.60 17.91
C ASP A 42 2.84 -4.54 16.79
N GLY A 43 2.59 -4.16 15.52
CA GLY A 43 2.95 -4.96 14.35
C GLY A 43 1.84 -5.88 13.83
N SER A 44 0.70 -5.95 14.51
CA SER A 44 -0.43 -6.78 14.08
C SER A 44 -1.06 -6.24 12.80
N VAL A 45 -1.35 -7.11 11.83
CA VAL A 45 -2.17 -6.78 10.68
C VAL A 45 -3.64 -6.74 11.12
N LEU A 46 -4.30 -5.59 10.94
CA LEU A 46 -5.62 -5.32 11.52
C LEU A 46 -6.77 -6.07 10.85
N ALA A 47 -6.65 -6.35 9.56
CA ALA A 47 -7.66 -7.06 8.78
C ALA A 47 -7.06 -7.61 7.48
N ASN A 48 -7.75 -8.51 6.81
CA ASN A 48 -7.41 -8.86 5.44
C ASN A 48 -7.46 -7.62 4.54
N PRO A 49 -6.48 -7.42 3.65
CA PRO A 49 -6.58 -6.43 2.59
C PRO A 49 -7.87 -6.62 1.79
N VAL A 50 -8.53 -5.54 1.49
CA VAL A 50 -9.77 -5.57 0.69
C VAL A 50 -9.38 -5.39 -0.77
N HIS A 51 -9.90 -6.25 -1.63
CA HIS A 51 -9.60 -6.25 -3.05
C HIS A 51 -10.08 -4.95 -3.73
N TYR A 52 -9.28 -4.40 -4.63
CA TYR A 52 -9.53 -3.12 -5.31
C TYR A 52 -10.86 -3.03 -6.07
N ARG A 53 -11.48 -4.15 -6.43
CA ARG A 53 -12.80 -4.20 -7.08
C ARG A 53 -13.96 -4.23 -6.08
N ASP A 54 -13.70 -4.02 -4.81
CA ASP A 54 -14.75 -3.93 -3.80
C ASP A 54 -15.64 -2.70 -4.06
N ARG A 55 -16.95 -2.88 -3.88
CA ARG A 55 -17.95 -1.84 -4.13
C ARG A 55 -17.87 -0.67 -3.16
N ARG A 56 -17.07 -0.76 -2.08
CA ARG A 56 -16.82 0.38 -1.17
C ARG A 56 -16.21 1.58 -1.89
N ASN A 57 -15.60 1.35 -3.06
CA ASN A 57 -14.97 2.40 -3.89
C ASN A 57 -15.97 3.10 -4.81
N ASP A 58 -17.21 2.60 -4.92
CA ASP A 58 -18.24 3.18 -5.80
C ASP A 58 -18.51 4.63 -5.41
N GLY A 59 -18.42 5.56 -6.37
CA GLY A 59 -18.61 6.99 -6.17
C GLY A 59 -17.46 7.74 -5.49
N MET A 60 -16.41 7.07 -5.00
CA MET A 60 -15.32 7.73 -4.27
C MET A 60 -14.48 8.64 -5.18
N MET A 61 -14.40 8.35 -6.46
CA MET A 61 -13.72 9.21 -7.43
C MET A 61 -14.44 10.56 -7.55
N ASP A 62 -15.78 10.55 -7.62
CA ASP A 62 -16.58 11.78 -7.66
C ASP A 62 -16.49 12.56 -6.34
N GLU A 63 -16.44 11.86 -5.20
CA GLU A 63 -16.19 12.48 -3.90
C GLU A 63 -14.81 13.16 -3.83
N ALA A 64 -13.78 12.53 -4.38
CA ALA A 64 -12.45 13.13 -4.45
C ALA A 64 -12.44 14.39 -5.32
N PHE A 65 -13.15 14.40 -6.45
CA PHE A 65 -13.20 15.54 -7.36
C PHE A 65 -13.96 16.75 -6.79
N LYS A 66 -14.78 16.57 -5.76
CA LYS A 66 -15.37 17.69 -5.01
C LYS A 66 -14.33 18.48 -4.21
N ALA A 67 -13.29 17.82 -3.73
CA ALA A 67 -12.22 18.42 -2.94
C ALA A 67 -11.04 18.88 -3.80
N VAL A 68 -10.71 18.11 -4.84
CA VAL A 68 -9.58 18.36 -5.75
C VAL A 68 -10.07 18.19 -7.19
N PRO A 69 -10.11 19.27 -8.00
CA PRO A 69 -10.53 19.19 -9.41
C PRO A 69 -9.72 18.14 -10.18
N ARG A 70 -10.38 17.45 -11.12
CA ARG A 70 -9.81 16.36 -11.90
C ARG A 70 -8.50 16.74 -12.59
N GLU A 71 -8.47 17.89 -13.25
CA GLU A 71 -7.30 18.40 -13.99
C GLU A 71 -6.11 18.65 -13.04
N GLU A 72 -6.41 19.15 -11.85
CA GLU A 72 -5.41 19.41 -10.83
C GLU A 72 -4.83 18.10 -10.28
N LEU A 73 -5.69 17.15 -9.92
CA LEU A 73 -5.26 15.84 -9.43
C LEU A 73 -4.37 15.11 -10.44
N TYR A 74 -4.71 15.19 -11.74
CA TYR A 74 -3.88 14.62 -12.79
C TYR A 74 -2.56 15.36 -12.95
N ARG A 75 -2.58 16.68 -12.98
CA ARG A 75 -1.38 17.50 -13.12
C ARG A 75 -0.37 17.25 -12.01
N GLU A 76 -0.84 17.03 -10.80
CA GLU A 76 0.01 16.84 -9.62
C GLU A 76 0.52 15.42 -9.44
N THR A 77 -0.15 14.43 -10.00
CA THR A 77 0.22 13.02 -9.78
C THR A 77 0.65 12.28 -11.05
N GLY A 78 0.20 12.74 -12.23
CA GLY A 78 0.44 12.06 -13.50
C GLY A 78 -0.26 10.70 -13.65
N ILE A 79 -1.08 10.29 -12.70
CA ILE A 79 -1.67 8.95 -12.65
C ILE A 79 -3.06 8.95 -13.31
N HIS A 80 -3.30 7.94 -14.15
CA HIS A 80 -4.60 7.71 -14.78
C HIS A 80 -5.70 7.45 -13.73
N PHE A 81 -6.90 7.98 -14.00
CA PHE A 81 -8.06 7.81 -13.11
C PHE A 81 -8.67 6.43 -13.26
N LEU A 82 -8.49 5.63 -12.25
CA LEU A 82 -9.12 4.33 -12.11
C LEU A 82 -9.84 4.27 -10.76
N PRO A 83 -11.11 3.85 -10.72
CA PRO A 83 -11.92 3.93 -9.49
C PRO A 83 -11.36 3.11 -8.33
N PHE A 84 -10.37 2.29 -8.61
CA PHE A 84 -9.70 1.42 -7.66
C PHE A 84 -8.32 1.93 -7.19
N ASN A 85 -7.84 3.09 -7.62
CA ASN A 85 -6.59 3.64 -7.10
C ASN A 85 -6.67 3.79 -5.58
N THR A 86 -5.54 3.63 -4.91
CA THR A 86 -5.47 3.61 -3.43
C THR A 86 -6.10 4.85 -2.79
N VAL A 87 -5.95 6.01 -3.42
CA VAL A 87 -6.57 7.27 -2.96
C VAL A 87 -8.07 7.11 -2.70
N TYR A 88 -8.80 6.45 -3.62
CA TYR A 88 -10.25 6.25 -3.49
C TYR A 88 -10.60 5.17 -2.47
N GLN A 89 -9.80 4.10 -2.39
CA GLN A 89 -9.94 3.08 -1.37
C GLN A 89 -9.75 3.65 0.04
N LEU A 90 -8.72 4.48 0.24
CA LEU A 90 -8.46 5.13 1.52
C LEU A 90 -9.54 6.17 1.85
N LEU A 91 -10.00 6.93 0.84
CA LEU A 91 -11.11 7.88 1.00
C LEU A 91 -12.39 7.17 1.43
N SER A 92 -12.67 5.97 0.94
CA SER A 92 -13.85 5.19 1.36
C SER A 92 -13.81 4.82 2.84
N LEU A 93 -12.62 4.50 3.38
CA LEU A 93 -12.46 4.24 4.81
C LEU A 93 -12.68 5.51 5.64
N VAL A 94 -12.18 6.65 5.16
CA VAL A 94 -12.40 7.96 5.82
C VAL A 94 -13.88 8.31 5.82
N LYS A 95 -14.55 8.23 4.68
CA LYS A 95 -15.97 8.58 4.53
C LYS A 95 -16.91 7.67 5.32
N SER A 96 -16.57 6.40 5.45
CA SER A 96 -17.33 5.45 6.27
C SER A 96 -17.04 5.56 7.78
N GLY A 97 -16.09 6.37 8.20
CA GLY A 97 -15.66 6.45 9.60
C GLY A 97 -15.08 5.13 10.11
N SER A 98 -14.30 4.44 9.29
CA SER A 98 -13.76 3.13 9.63
C SER A 98 -12.92 3.18 10.92
N PRO A 99 -13.25 2.40 11.96
CA PRO A 99 -12.48 2.37 13.21
C PRO A 99 -11.06 1.84 13.01
N LEU A 100 -10.79 1.12 11.93
CA LEU A 100 -9.45 0.65 11.59
C LEU A 100 -8.46 1.81 11.42
N LEU A 101 -8.93 2.96 10.94
CA LEU A 101 -8.06 4.13 10.78
C LEU A 101 -7.59 4.70 12.11
N GLU A 102 -8.34 4.52 13.21
CA GLU A 102 -7.97 5.02 14.53
C GLU A 102 -6.85 4.19 15.15
N VAL A 103 -6.89 2.86 14.96
CA VAL A 103 -5.93 1.93 15.57
C VAL A 103 -4.73 1.63 14.67
N ALA A 104 -4.83 1.91 13.38
CA ALA A 104 -3.73 1.75 12.44
C ALA A 104 -2.57 2.71 12.76
N ASP A 105 -1.34 2.19 12.65
CA ASP A 105 -0.08 2.93 12.76
C ASP A 105 0.53 3.17 11.37
N SER A 106 0.37 2.21 10.46
CA SER A 106 0.90 2.30 9.10
C SER A 106 -0.01 1.61 8.08
N LEU A 107 0.06 2.13 6.84
CA LEU A 107 -0.50 1.54 5.63
C LEU A 107 0.65 0.95 4.84
N LEU A 108 0.57 -0.34 4.49
CA LEU A 108 1.54 -1.02 3.64
C LEU A 108 0.87 -1.49 2.35
N MET A 109 1.43 -1.12 1.20
CA MET A 109 1.00 -1.66 -0.08
C MET A 109 1.24 -3.17 -0.11
N MET A 110 0.55 -3.93 -0.97
CA MET A 110 0.62 -5.39 -0.92
C MET A 110 2.04 -5.95 -0.98
N GLY A 111 2.90 -5.41 -1.85
CA GLY A 111 4.32 -5.81 -1.91
C GLY A 111 5.05 -5.58 -0.60
N ASP A 112 4.86 -4.39 -0.03
CA ASP A 112 5.46 -3.99 1.25
C ASP A 112 4.91 -4.84 2.41
N LEU A 113 3.60 -5.14 2.40
CA LEU A 113 2.96 -5.96 3.41
C LEU A 113 3.52 -7.39 3.41
N LEU A 114 3.68 -8.00 2.24
CA LEU A 114 4.24 -9.34 2.12
C LEU A 114 5.74 -9.37 2.49
N ALA A 115 6.49 -8.34 2.08
CA ALA A 115 7.88 -8.18 2.52
C ALA A 115 7.99 -7.97 4.04
N TYR A 116 7.06 -7.22 4.63
CA TYR A 116 6.95 -7.04 6.07
C TYR A 116 6.70 -8.38 6.80
N LEU A 117 5.79 -9.22 6.29
CA LEU A 117 5.52 -10.53 6.89
C LEU A 117 6.75 -11.47 6.85
N LEU A 118 7.63 -11.30 5.87
CA LEU A 118 8.88 -12.08 5.79
C LEU A 118 9.99 -11.50 6.67
N SER A 119 10.16 -10.18 6.71
CA SER A 119 11.34 -9.53 7.30
C SER A 119 11.07 -8.84 8.65
N GLY A 120 9.79 -8.62 9.01
CA GLY A 120 9.40 -7.81 10.16
C GLY A 120 9.67 -6.29 9.97
N LYS A 121 10.09 -5.83 8.77
CA LYS A 121 10.43 -4.43 8.49
C LYS A 121 9.35 -3.75 7.67
N LYS A 122 8.77 -2.68 8.22
CA LYS A 122 7.83 -1.83 7.50
C LYS A 122 8.60 -0.92 6.53
N ALA A 123 8.18 -0.88 5.28
CA ALA A 123 8.71 0.01 4.26
C ALA A 123 7.57 0.49 3.37
N CYS A 124 7.83 1.47 2.53
CA CYS A 124 6.95 1.93 1.47
C CYS A 124 7.79 2.03 0.20
N GLU A 125 7.72 1.04 -0.66
CA GLU A 125 8.50 1.02 -1.89
C GLU A 125 7.91 1.98 -2.92
N TYR A 126 8.76 2.82 -3.51
CA TYR A 126 8.36 3.95 -4.36
C TYR A 126 7.50 3.55 -5.57
N THR A 127 7.85 2.48 -6.29
CA THR A 127 7.12 2.12 -7.52
C THR A 127 5.71 1.65 -7.20
N ASN A 128 5.52 0.92 -6.09
CA ASN A 128 4.20 0.53 -5.64
C ASN A 128 3.44 1.74 -5.05
N ALA A 129 4.10 2.58 -4.25
CA ALA A 129 3.51 3.81 -3.72
C ALA A 129 3.02 4.75 -4.84
N SER A 130 3.67 4.79 -6.01
CA SER A 130 3.24 5.61 -7.14
C SER A 130 1.84 5.26 -7.64
N THR A 131 1.41 3.99 -7.49
CA THR A 131 0.07 3.54 -7.88
C THR A 131 -1.05 4.11 -7.00
N THR A 132 -0.69 4.70 -5.87
CA THR A 132 -1.67 5.28 -4.94
C THR A 132 -2.40 6.51 -5.47
N GLN A 133 -1.81 7.21 -6.45
CA GLN A 133 -2.24 8.54 -6.91
C GLN A 133 -2.12 9.62 -5.81
N LEU A 134 -1.14 9.47 -4.91
CA LEU A 134 -0.89 10.41 -3.80
C LEU A 134 0.56 10.92 -3.77
N LEU A 135 1.44 10.43 -4.67
CA LEU A 135 2.82 10.92 -4.79
C LEU A 135 2.93 12.11 -5.76
N ASP A 136 3.83 13.01 -5.45
CA ASP A 136 4.37 13.97 -6.39
C ASP A 136 5.52 13.30 -7.17
N PRO A 137 5.40 13.11 -8.51
CA PRO A 137 6.41 12.44 -9.31
C PRO A 137 7.73 13.21 -9.44
N HIS A 138 7.71 14.53 -9.20
CA HIS A 138 8.90 15.37 -9.31
C HIS A 138 9.78 15.28 -8.05
N THR A 139 9.16 15.34 -6.88
CA THR A 139 9.86 15.25 -5.59
C THR A 139 10.04 13.80 -5.13
N ARG A 140 9.26 12.86 -5.67
CA ARG A 140 9.18 11.45 -5.26
C ARG A 140 8.78 11.27 -3.80
N THR A 141 8.01 12.22 -3.27
CA THR A 141 7.46 12.19 -1.92
C THR A 141 5.95 12.27 -1.96
N TRP A 142 5.31 12.11 -0.82
CA TRP A 142 3.87 12.29 -0.70
C TRP A 142 3.45 13.72 -1.01
N ASN A 143 2.37 13.89 -1.79
CA ASN A 143 1.77 15.19 -2.04
C ASN A 143 0.93 15.59 -0.82
N GLU A 144 1.54 16.33 0.10
CA GLU A 144 0.93 16.75 1.36
C GLU A 144 -0.32 17.63 1.14
N GLY A 145 -0.33 18.42 0.07
CA GLY A 145 -1.46 19.26 -0.32
C GLY A 145 -2.69 18.43 -0.69
N LEU A 146 -2.52 17.41 -1.52
CA LEU A 146 -3.60 16.49 -1.90
C LEU A 146 -4.11 15.70 -0.70
N ILE A 147 -3.21 15.14 0.11
CA ILE A 147 -3.55 14.35 1.29
C ILE A 147 -4.39 15.19 2.27
N THR A 148 -3.98 16.41 2.53
CA THR A 148 -4.70 17.34 3.42
C THR A 148 -6.08 17.69 2.88
N ARG A 149 -6.18 18.06 1.60
CA ARG A 149 -7.45 18.46 0.98
C ARG A 149 -8.46 17.32 0.89
N LEU A 150 -7.97 16.09 0.69
CA LEU A 150 -8.81 14.89 0.69
C LEU A 150 -9.13 14.38 2.10
N GLY A 151 -8.55 14.99 3.15
CA GLY A 151 -8.75 14.58 4.53
C GLY A 151 -8.19 13.19 4.85
N LEU A 152 -7.16 12.76 4.12
CA LEU A 152 -6.57 11.44 4.29
C LEU A 152 -5.58 11.40 5.46
N PRO A 153 -5.44 10.26 6.15
CA PRO A 153 -4.60 10.14 7.34
C PRO A 153 -3.10 10.04 7.00
N ARG A 154 -2.42 11.19 6.78
CA ARG A 154 -0.99 11.27 6.45
C ARG A 154 -0.10 10.42 7.36
N ARG A 155 -0.45 10.32 8.63
CA ARG A 155 0.32 9.57 9.63
C ARG A 155 0.49 8.09 9.31
N LEU A 156 -0.37 7.51 8.46
CA LEU A 156 -0.29 6.12 8.06
C LEU A 156 0.69 5.86 6.91
N LEU A 157 1.09 6.91 6.21
CA LEU A 157 1.91 6.82 5.00
C LEU A 157 3.39 6.97 5.40
N LEU A 158 4.14 5.88 5.31
CA LEU A 158 5.59 5.88 5.51
C LEU A 158 6.28 6.62 4.36
N ASP A 159 7.44 7.20 4.64
CA ASP A 159 8.21 7.85 3.57
C ASP A 159 8.70 6.82 2.54
N PRO A 160 8.58 7.13 1.23
CA PRO A 160 8.95 6.18 0.19
C PRO A 160 10.47 5.90 0.17
N VAL A 161 10.82 4.63 0.00
CA VAL A 161 12.19 4.17 -0.22
C VAL A 161 12.40 3.77 -1.67
N ALA A 162 13.64 3.85 -2.14
CA ALA A 162 14.00 3.49 -3.52
C ALA A 162 13.78 1.98 -3.80
N PRO A 163 13.45 1.61 -5.06
CA PRO A 163 13.45 0.22 -5.48
C PRO A 163 14.79 -0.45 -5.18
N GLY A 164 14.78 -1.72 -4.77
CA GLY A 164 15.98 -2.45 -4.43
C GLY A 164 16.57 -2.12 -3.06
N THR A 165 15.88 -1.34 -2.23
CA THR A 165 16.30 -1.11 -0.84
C THR A 165 16.29 -2.43 -0.07
N VAL A 166 17.44 -2.75 0.54
CA VAL A 166 17.57 -3.95 1.40
C VAL A 166 16.92 -3.68 2.75
N LEU A 167 15.91 -4.46 3.09
CA LEU A 167 15.16 -4.32 4.35
C LEU A 167 15.86 -5.00 5.54
N GLY A 168 16.69 -6.00 5.27
CA GLY A 168 17.41 -6.76 6.28
C GLY A 168 17.37 -8.27 6.02
N PRO A 169 17.87 -9.10 6.93
CA PRO A 169 17.75 -10.55 6.85
C PRO A 169 16.29 -10.99 7.12
N LEU A 170 15.99 -12.21 6.68
CA LEU A 170 14.74 -12.89 7.02
C LEU A 170 14.78 -13.44 8.44
#